data_c578de5229674f5fd54b3f630fdc4e95
#
_entry.id   c578de5229674f5fd54b3f630fdc4e95
#
_cell.length_a   1.000
_cell.length_b   1.000
_cell.length_c   1.000
_cell.angle_alpha   90.00
_cell.angle_beta   90.00
_cell.angle_gamma   90.00
#
_symmetry.space_group_name_H-M   'P 1'
#
loop_
_entity.id
_entity.type
_entity.pdbx_description
1 polymer ?
#
loop_
_entity_poly.entity_id
_entity_poly.type
_entity_poly.pdbx_seq_one_letter_code
_entity_poly.pdbx_strand_id
1 'polypeptide(L)'
;MLEFLRSAETKDYARAAQYLDGKRTPERAQELAVQLKFLLDQGLSTSINGLSRSPTGSEHDGMRTTREDVGVVKTPTGELKVMLDRVERPGEPAIWLFSQETLNKVPEAYESAHHTDYEQYFPKWMHAEFLSVPLWRWTFILLSLLAMFGAASLLTRLLLWLLERIFKRRLSPAVEESILGLKGPIFFLTLSIMLGLAGEYAITALGRHYWKSIAFALVWVSTAWLLIRLTDIVINYLRHRLLLRMQVERATFLSMLGRLFKILVVLIVAIALLTHAGVNVSGLIAGLGIGGIALALAAQKTLADLFGGLSIVMRGAVRVGDFCQIDGVMGTVEDIGISALNMRTLDRSMVSIPNAKVAAVNFENFQLRDRYWLHQVFTLRSDTPHDVVKIVLDDIIQMLMSRPEIDKDSARVRLINLTSAGPQIELFAYLNLVDKGWAVFLARQEEIILKTMALVEAAGASFVPLVDVLRTESDKAKLSAMPRR
;
A
#
# COMPACT_ATOMS: atom_id res chain seq x y z
N MET A 1 -39.21 4.61 13.31
CA MET A 1 -38.55 4.40 14.65
C MET A 1 -38.07 5.70 15.28
N LEU A 2 -37.14 6.46 14.70
CA LEU A 2 -36.61 7.70 15.33
C LEU A 2 -37.67 8.77 15.61
N GLU A 3 -38.61 8.97 14.68
CA GLU A 3 -39.72 9.91 14.88
C GLU A 3 -40.67 9.46 16.01
N PHE A 4 -40.94 8.16 16.12
CA PHE A 4 -41.67 7.62 17.27
C PHE A 4 -40.98 7.96 18.58
N LEU A 5 -39.66 7.67 18.69
CA LEU A 5 -38.89 7.95 19.90
C LEU A 5 -38.85 9.45 20.22
N ARG A 6 -38.68 10.31 19.22
CA ARG A 6 -38.71 11.78 19.42
C ARG A 6 -40.06 12.25 19.94
N SER A 7 -41.16 11.82 19.31
CA SER A 7 -42.52 12.19 19.74
C SER A 7 -42.80 11.69 21.16
N ALA A 8 -42.39 10.45 21.44
CA ALA A 8 -42.57 9.87 22.78
C ALA A 8 -41.67 10.53 23.84
N GLU A 9 -40.47 11.01 23.51
CA GLU A 9 -39.58 11.76 24.41
C GLU A 9 -40.15 13.13 24.79
N THR A 10 -40.80 13.81 23.86
CA THR A 10 -41.51 15.09 24.10
C THR A 10 -42.89 14.88 24.75
N LYS A 11 -43.24 13.67 25.16
CA LYS A 11 -44.55 13.30 25.75
C LYS A 11 -45.74 13.53 24.79
N ASP A 12 -45.47 13.69 23.47
CA ASP A 12 -46.52 13.75 22.43
C ASP A 12 -46.90 12.32 21.97
N TYR A 13 -47.61 11.64 22.87
CA TYR A 13 -48.03 10.23 22.60
C TYR A 13 -49.13 10.14 21.55
N ALA A 14 -49.86 11.24 21.26
CA ALA A 14 -50.82 11.27 20.19
C ALA A 14 -50.12 11.15 18.81
N ARG A 15 -48.98 11.81 18.63
CA ARG A 15 -48.15 11.70 17.45
C ARG A 15 -47.39 10.38 17.42
N ALA A 16 -46.88 9.92 18.55
CA ALA A 16 -46.20 8.63 18.64
C ALA A 16 -47.10 7.46 18.25
N ALA A 17 -48.38 7.49 18.64
CA ALA A 17 -49.37 6.48 18.31
C ALA A 17 -49.59 6.29 16.80
N GLN A 18 -49.28 7.29 15.97
CA GLN A 18 -49.43 7.19 14.50
C GLN A 18 -48.42 6.20 13.87
N TYR A 19 -47.36 5.86 14.59
CA TYR A 19 -46.35 4.87 14.15
C TYR A 19 -46.65 3.44 14.60
N LEU A 20 -47.83 3.19 15.24
CA LEU A 20 -48.26 1.86 15.63
C LEU A 20 -49.23 1.29 14.59
N ASP A 21 -49.02 0.02 14.16
CA ASP A 21 -49.90 -0.63 13.20
C ASP A 21 -51.21 -1.09 13.86
N GLY A 22 -52.30 -0.97 13.13
CA GLY A 22 -53.63 -1.47 13.48
C GLY A 22 -54.62 -0.41 13.96
N LYS A 23 -55.93 -0.71 13.73
CA LYS A 23 -57.04 0.17 14.15
C LYS A 23 -57.28 -0.01 15.65
N ARG A 24 -56.99 1.03 16.45
CA ARG A 24 -57.20 1.09 17.90
C ARG A 24 -57.91 2.40 18.28
N THR A 25 -58.52 2.42 19.47
CA THR A 25 -59.01 3.70 20.01
C THR A 25 -57.82 4.62 20.32
N PRO A 26 -57.95 5.93 20.16
CA PRO A 26 -56.85 6.88 20.42
C PRO A 26 -56.22 6.72 21.80
N GLU A 27 -57.02 6.47 22.83
CA GLU A 27 -56.57 6.26 24.20
C GLU A 27 -55.68 5.00 24.34
N ARG A 28 -56.13 3.88 23.77
CA ARG A 28 -55.37 2.62 23.80
C ARG A 28 -54.06 2.70 23.00
N ALA A 29 -54.10 3.43 21.87
CA ALA A 29 -52.89 3.64 21.07
C ALA A 29 -51.84 4.51 21.80
N GLN A 30 -52.27 5.52 22.54
CA GLN A 30 -51.38 6.35 23.36
C GLN A 30 -50.82 5.56 24.55
N GLU A 31 -51.62 4.76 25.21
CA GLU A 31 -51.17 3.87 26.29
C GLU A 31 -50.11 2.87 25.80
N LEU A 32 -50.34 2.22 24.69
CA LEU A 32 -49.36 1.32 24.05
C LEU A 32 -48.06 2.06 23.65
N ALA A 33 -48.16 3.30 23.19
CA ALA A 33 -46.97 4.10 22.87
C ALA A 33 -46.12 4.40 24.12
N VAL A 34 -46.78 4.65 25.29
CA VAL A 34 -46.08 4.82 26.58
C VAL A 34 -45.37 3.52 26.99
N GLN A 35 -46.10 2.40 26.94
CA GLN A 35 -45.58 1.08 27.32
C GLN A 35 -44.43 0.64 26.40
N LEU A 36 -44.56 0.81 25.10
CA LEU A 36 -43.55 0.49 24.12
C LEU A 36 -42.28 1.35 24.32
N LYS A 37 -42.45 2.68 24.54
CA LYS A 37 -41.30 3.57 24.83
C LYS A 37 -40.51 3.06 26.04
N PHE A 38 -41.22 2.76 27.14
CA PHE A 38 -40.59 2.25 28.35
C PHE A 38 -39.77 1.00 28.10
N LEU A 39 -40.30 0.02 27.36
CA LEU A 39 -39.59 -1.21 27.02
C LEU A 39 -38.37 -0.96 26.11
N LEU A 40 -38.50 -0.10 25.11
CA LEU A 40 -37.38 0.28 24.24
C LEU A 40 -36.27 1.00 25.02
N ASP A 41 -36.63 1.80 26.02
CA ASP A 41 -35.67 2.49 26.87
C ASP A 41 -34.94 1.52 27.80
N GLN A 42 -35.60 0.50 28.33
CA GLN A 42 -35.01 -0.47 29.26
C GLN A 42 -33.94 -1.36 28.62
N GLY A 43 -34.08 -1.77 27.35
CA GLY A 43 -33.12 -2.77 26.90
C GLY A 43 -33.21 -3.21 25.43
N LEU A 44 -33.37 -2.30 24.49
CA LEU A 44 -33.22 -2.65 23.08
C LEU A 44 -31.77 -3.10 22.82
N SER A 45 -31.60 -4.37 22.43
CA SER A 45 -30.29 -5.01 22.24
C SER A 45 -29.55 -4.51 20.99
N THR A 46 -30.29 -3.96 20.04
CA THR A 46 -29.71 -3.50 18.74
C THR A 46 -29.58 -1.99 18.71
N SER A 47 -28.48 -1.51 18.12
CA SER A 47 -28.30 -0.09 17.87
C SER A 47 -29.26 0.39 16.76
N ILE A 48 -30.01 1.47 17.02
CA ILE A 48 -30.88 2.14 16.02
C ILE A 48 -30.10 2.54 14.76
N ASN A 49 -28.78 2.73 14.88
CA ASN A 49 -27.89 3.02 13.74
C ASN A 49 -27.75 1.84 12.76
N GLY A 50 -28.07 0.62 13.16
CA GLY A 50 -28.05 -0.57 12.31
C GLY A 50 -29.28 -0.72 11.43
N LEU A 51 -30.36 0.05 11.69
CA LEU A 51 -31.55 0.02 10.87
C LEU A 51 -31.29 0.65 9.50
N SER A 52 -31.83 0.00 8.45
CA SER A 52 -31.74 0.54 7.10
C SER A 52 -32.41 1.92 7.02
N ARG A 53 -31.74 2.87 6.35
CA ARG A 53 -32.30 4.18 6.01
C ARG A 53 -32.96 4.18 4.64
N SER A 54 -32.91 3.04 3.93
CA SER A 54 -33.58 2.87 2.63
C SER A 54 -35.10 2.81 2.83
N PRO A 55 -35.91 3.47 1.98
CA PRO A 55 -37.36 3.29 1.96
C PRO A 55 -37.78 1.84 1.71
N THR A 56 -36.90 1.01 1.13
CA THR A 56 -37.13 -0.41 0.82
C THR A 56 -36.73 -1.35 1.97
N GLY A 57 -36.13 -0.86 3.06
CA GLY A 57 -35.61 -1.68 4.16
C GLY A 57 -34.22 -2.25 3.91
N SER A 58 -33.82 -3.26 4.69
CA SER A 58 -32.57 -4.00 4.54
C SER A 58 -32.75 -5.16 3.54
N GLU A 59 -31.91 -5.22 2.51
CA GLU A 59 -31.91 -6.32 1.53
C GLU A 59 -31.06 -7.53 1.98
N HIS A 60 -30.34 -7.42 3.10
CA HIS A 60 -29.32 -8.39 3.53
C HIS A 60 -29.67 -9.13 4.82
N ASP A 61 -30.83 -8.89 5.42
CA ASP A 61 -31.25 -9.53 6.69
C ASP A 61 -31.99 -10.87 6.52
N GLY A 62 -32.18 -11.31 5.28
CA GLY A 62 -32.89 -12.55 4.95
C GLY A 62 -34.39 -12.50 5.18
N MET A 63 -34.95 -11.32 5.49
CA MET A 63 -36.40 -11.11 5.67
C MET A 63 -37.07 -10.62 4.40
N ARG A 64 -38.40 -10.60 4.44
CA ARG A 64 -39.22 -10.03 3.33
C ARG A 64 -38.99 -8.51 3.32
N THR A 65 -38.95 -7.90 2.15
CA THR A 65 -38.82 -6.45 1.94
C THR A 65 -39.92 -5.60 2.58
N THR A 66 -40.93 -6.23 3.14
CA THR A 66 -42.07 -5.61 3.84
C THR A 66 -41.91 -5.65 5.38
N ARG A 67 -40.85 -6.27 5.90
CA ARG A 67 -40.65 -6.43 7.36
C ARG A 67 -39.17 -6.21 7.72
N GLU A 68 -38.89 -5.52 8.83
CA GLU A 68 -37.56 -5.25 9.32
C GLU A 68 -37.45 -5.55 10.81
N ASP A 69 -36.36 -6.22 11.21
CA ASP A 69 -36.06 -6.52 12.63
C ASP A 69 -35.33 -5.33 13.26
N VAL A 70 -35.99 -4.74 14.27
CA VAL A 70 -35.41 -3.63 15.04
C VAL A 70 -34.48 -4.15 16.14
N GLY A 71 -34.70 -5.37 16.61
CA GLY A 71 -33.96 -6.02 17.69
C GLY A 71 -34.84 -6.63 18.75
N VAL A 72 -34.19 -7.03 19.84
CA VAL A 72 -34.82 -7.76 20.94
C VAL A 72 -34.73 -6.95 22.22
N VAL A 73 -35.83 -6.82 22.93
CA VAL A 73 -35.88 -6.28 24.29
C VAL A 73 -35.93 -7.45 25.26
N LYS A 74 -34.95 -7.54 26.16
CA LYS A 74 -34.92 -8.56 27.22
C LYS A 74 -35.83 -8.12 28.38
N THR A 75 -36.78 -8.95 28.70
CA THR A 75 -37.69 -8.75 29.85
C THR A 75 -37.53 -9.93 30.85
N PRO A 76 -37.93 -9.78 32.11
CA PRO A 76 -37.86 -10.86 33.07
C PRO A 76 -38.64 -12.12 32.65
N THR A 77 -39.67 -11.99 31.85
CA THR A 77 -40.54 -13.08 31.36
C THR A 77 -40.08 -13.65 30.00
N GLY A 78 -39.08 -13.07 29.33
CA GLY A 78 -38.59 -13.58 28.06
C GLY A 78 -38.05 -12.47 27.14
N GLU A 79 -37.97 -12.76 25.86
CA GLU A 79 -37.45 -11.83 24.83
C GLU A 79 -38.59 -11.31 23.97
N LEU A 80 -38.75 -9.98 23.93
CA LEU A 80 -39.68 -9.29 23.03
C LEU A 80 -38.95 -8.92 21.76
N LYS A 81 -39.27 -9.57 20.64
CA LYS A 81 -38.80 -9.15 19.31
C LYS A 81 -39.57 -7.91 18.84
N VAL A 82 -38.85 -6.87 18.50
CA VAL A 82 -39.42 -5.62 17.99
C VAL A 82 -39.28 -5.59 16.48
N MET A 83 -40.44 -5.64 15.79
CA MET A 83 -40.51 -5.69 14.33
C MET A 83 -41.22 -4.47 13.79
N LEU A 84 -40.77 -3.99 12.60
CA LEU A 84 -41.48 -3.00 11.82
C LEU A 84 -42.09 -3.66 10.55
N ASP A 85 -43.30 -3.29 10.23
CA ASP A 85 -43.98 -3.68 9.01
C ASP A 85 -44.12 -2.46 8.07
N ARG A 86 -43.84 -2.63 6.80
CA ARG A 86 -43.98 -1.60 5.78
C ARG A 86 -45.42 -1.53 5.32
N VAL A 87 -46.07 -0.40 5.55
CA VAL A 87 -47.48 -0.17 5.18
C VAL A 87 -47.54 0.85 4.05
N GLU A 88 -48.20 0.48 2.96
CA GLU A 88 -48.49 1.35 1.81
C GLU A 88 -49.93 1.88 1.94
N ARG A 89 -50.05 3.20 2.00
CA ARG A 89 -51.36 3.87 1.97
C ARG A 89 -51.62 4.46 0.58
N PRO A 90 -52.82 4.36 0.02
CA PRO A 90 -53.13 4.94 -1.28
C PRO A 90 -52.86 6.44 -1.31
N GLY A 91 -51.92 6.90 -2.15
CA GLY A 91 -51.56 8.32 -2.32
C GLY A 91 -50.50 8.85 -1.38
N GLU A 92 -49.98 8.03 -0.46
CA GLU A 92 -48.89 8.42 0.46
C GLU A 92 -47.63 7.55 0.24
N PRO A 93 -46.43 8.06 0.56
CA PRO A 93 -45.24 7.23 0.53
C PRO A 93 -45.34 6.11 1.59
N ALA A 94 -44.78 4.95 1.27
CA ALA A 94 -44.73 3.82 2.22
C ALA A 94 -44.05 4.21 3.53
N ILE A 95 -44.70 3.86 4.65
CA ILE A 95 -44.18 4.15 6.00
C ILE A 95 -43.94 2.86 6.79
N TRP A 96 -43.00 2.89 7.72
CA TRP A 96 -42.67 1.80 8.61
C TRP A 96 -43.40 1.98 9.95
N LEU A 97 -44.23 1.03 10.32
CA LEU A 97 -45.00 0.98 11.56
C LEU A 97 -44.58 -0.19 12.44
N PHE A 98 -44.68 -0.05 13.75
CA PHE A 98 -44.49 -1.20 14.65
C PHE A 98 -45.52 -2.27 14.40
N SER A 99 -45.06 -3.51 14.19
CA SER A 99 -45.90 -4.63 13.81
C SER A 99 -46.96 -4.97 14.86
N GLN A 100 -48.10 -5.46 14.44
CA GLN A 100 -49.17 -5.94 15.37
C GLN A 100 -48.68 -7.06 16.29
N GLU A 101 -47.78 -7.94 15.78
CA GLU A 101 -47.18 -9.02 16.55
C GLU A 101 -46.39 -8.47 17.75
N THR A 102 -45.56 -7.43 17.53
CA THR A 102 -44.83 -6.73 18.62
C THR A 102 -45.80 -6.09 19.58
N LEU A 103 -46.80 -5.33 19.07
CA LEU A 103 -47.71 -4.53 19.90
C LEU A 103 -48.61 -5.38 20.78
N ASN A 104 -48.96 -6.61 20.37
CA ASN A 104 -49.79 -7.52 21.17
C ASN A 104 -49.02 -8.07 22.42
N LYS A 105 -47.70 -8.14 22.33
CA LYS A 105 -46.84 -8.61 23.45
C LYS A 105 -46.37 -7.49 24.35
N VAL A 106 -46.54 -6.22 23.98
CA VAL A 106 -46.11 -5.05 24.74
C VAL A 106 -46.74 -4.97 26.15
N PRO A 107 -48.05 -5.16 26.35
CA PRO A 107 -48.66 -5.04 27.66
C PRO A 107 -48.10 -6.06 28.68
N GLU A 108 -47.99 -7.32 28.27
CA GLU A 108 -47.42 -8.39 29.12
C GLU A 108 -45.93 -8.13 29.46
N ALA A 109 -45.14 -7.72 28.46
CA ALA A 109 -43.76 -7.38 28.64
C ALA A 109 -43.59 -6.16 29.56
N TYR A 110 -44.50 -5.17 29.45
CA TYR A 110 -44.47 -3.97 30.30
C TYR A 110 -44.77 -4.31 31.78
N GLU A 111 -45.81 -5.09 32.04
CA GLU A 111 -46.16 -5.52 33.42
C GLU A 111 -44.98 -6.26 34.08
N SER A 112 -44.32 -7.15 33.34
CA SER A 112 -43.18 -7.89 33.88
C SER A 112 -41.94 -7.03 34.15
N ALA A 113 -41.76 -5.93 33.40
CA ALA A 113 -40.59 -5.06 33.49
C ALA A 113 -40.76 -3.89 34.49
N HIS A 114 -41.98 -3.58 34.87
CA HIS A 114 -42.31 -2.37 35.68
C HIS A 114 -41.94 -2.47 37.16
N HIS A 115 -41.46 -3.60 37.65
CA HIS A 115 -41.18 -3.81 39.07
C HIS A 115 -39.83 -3.21 39.57
N THR A 116 -39.06 -2.52 38.74
CA THR A 116 -37.76 -1.96 39.15
C THR A 116 -37.80 -0.43 39.10
N ASP A 117 -38.44 0.17 40.08
CA ASP A 117 -38.56 1.61 40.18
C ASP A 117 -37.39 2.19 41.01
N TYR A 118 -36.29 2.57 40.36
CA TYR A 118 -35.13 3.21 41.00
C TYR A 118 -35.43 4.65 41.52
N GLU A 119 -36.54 5.26 41.10
CA GLU A 119 -36.91 6.63 41.44
C GLU A 119 -37.19 6.80 42.94
N GLN A 120 -37.66 5.78 43.63
CA GLN A 120 -37.97 5.84 45.05
C GLN A 120 -36.72 6.04 45.95
N TYR A 121 -35.51 5.85 45.44
CA TYR A 121 -34.29 6.03 46.23
C TYR A 121 -33.80 7.48 46.24
N PHE A 122 -34.40 8.38 45.43
CA PHE A 122 -33.95 9.76 45.33
C PHE A 122 -34.84 10.73 46.10
N PRO A 123 -34.29 11.81 46.72
CA PRO A 123 -35.04 12.80 47.43
C PRO A 123 -36.04 13.53 46.50
N LYS A 124 -37.18 13.92 47.02
CA LYS A 124 -38.27 14.58 46.25
C LYS A 124 -37.84 15.80 45.46
N TRP A 125 -36.87 16.57 45.91
CA TRP A 125 -36.35 17.76 45.18
C TRP A 125 -35.57 17.42 43.91
N MET A 126 -35.01 16.19 43.81
CA MET A 126 -34.33 15.71 42.62
C MET A 126 -35.28 15.25 41.51
N HIS A 127 -36.58 15.12 41.78
CA HIS A 127 -37.59 14.84 40.79
C HIS A 127 -38.07 16.06 40.02
N ALA A 128 -37.62 17.30 40.42
CA ALA A 128 -37.88 18.50 39.64
C ALA A 128 -37.34 18.34 38.22
N GLU A 129 -38.13 18.64 37.20
CA GLU A 129 -37.79 18.50 35.80
C GLU A 129 -37.06 19.77 35.28
N PHE A 130 -35.89 19.59 34.70
CA PHE A 130 -35.19 20.58 33.90
C PHE A 130 -35.04 20.08 32.48
N LEU A 131 -35.55 20.82 31.48
CA LEU A 131 -35.65 20.36 30.06
C LEU A 131 -36.36 19.01 29.91
N SER A 132 -37.47 18.82 30.65
CA SER A 132 -38.25 17.58 30.65
C SER A 132 -37.48 16.33 31.14
N VAL A 133 -36.33 16.50 31.80
CA VAL A 133 -35.53 15.45 32.42
C VAL A 133 -35.37 15.70 33.90
N PRO A 134 -35.62 14.71 34.79
CA PRO A 134 -35.44 14.85 36.24
C PRO A 134 -33.99 15.22 36.61
N LEU A 135 -33.82 16.10 37.63
CA LEU A 135 -32.50 16.57 38.06
C LEU A 135 -31.54 15.45 38.49
N TRP A 136 -32.04 14.33 39.04
CA TRP A 136 -31.20 13.19 39.42
C TRP A 136 -30.52 12.57 38.21
N ARG A 137 -31.13 12.57 37.01
CA ARG A 137 -30.50 12.10 35.76
C ARG A 137 -29.38 13.03 35.32
N TRP A 138 -29.57 14.34 35.45
CA TRP A 138 -28.53 15.33 35.12
C TRP A 138 -27.31 15.17 36.04
N THR A 139 -27.52 14.97 37.34
CA THR A 139 -26.41 14.76 38.28
C THR A 139 -25.62 13.47 37.93
N PHE A 140 -26.31 12.39 37.53
CA PHE A 140 -25.67 11.14 37.13
C PHE A 140 -24.88 11.31 35.82
N ILE A 141 -25.43 11.99 34.82
CA ILE A 141 -24.76 12.33 33.58
C ILE A 141 -23.49 13.15 33.86
N LEU A 142 -23.60 14.20 34.67
CA LEU A 142 -22.46 15.08 34.99
C LEU A 142 -21.36 14.30 35.72
N LEU A 143 -21.71 13.47 36.69
CA LEU A 143 -20.76 12.65 37.46
C LEU A 143 -20.08 11.63 36.57
N SER A 144 -20.83 10.97 35.69
CA SER A 144 -20.26 10.00 34.74
C SER A 144 -19.32 10.66 33.74
N LEU A 145 -19.66 11.86 33.21
CA LEU A 145 -18.79 12.63 32.34
C LEU A 145 -17.49 13.05 33.05
N LEU A 146 -17.60 13.50 34.32
CA LEU A 146 -16.44 13.87 35.12
C LEU A 146 -15.52 12.66 35.39
N ALA A 147 -16.11 11.51 35.72
CA ALA A 147 -15.39 10.25 35.91
C ALA A 147 -14.70 9.79 34.64
N MET A 148 -15.37 9.84 33.47
CA MET A 148 -14.79 9.52 32.17
C MET A 148 -13.65 10.46 31.80
N PHE A 149 -13.81 11.77 32.04
CA PHE A 149 -12.76 12.75 31.83
C PHE A 149 -11.52 12.48 32.70
N GLY A 150 -11.73 12.17 33.96
CA GLY A 150 -10.66 11.76 34.90
C GLY A 150 -9.95 10.48 34.44
N ALA A 151 -10.72 9.45 34.07
CA ALA A 151 -10.20 8.17 33.59
C ALA A 151 -9.45 8.31 32.26
N ALA A 152 -9.99 9.07 31.30
CA ALA A 152 -9.32 9.37 30.03
C ALA A 152 -8.00 10.13 30.24
N SER A 153 -8.01 11.12 31.18
CA SER A 153 -6.79 11.85 31.53
C SER A 153 -5.74 10.96 32.16
N LEU A 154 -6.13 10.08 33.06
CA LEU A 154 -5.23 9.11 33.69
C LEU A 154 -4.65 8.11 32.67
N LEU A 155 -5.50 7.55 31.83
CA LEU A 155 -5.10 6.63 30.79
C LEU A 155 -4.15 7.28 29.76
N THR A 156 -4.45 8.52 29.37
CA THR A 156 -3.58 9.29 28.48
C THR A 156 -2.19 9.51 29.09
N ARG A 157 -2.13 9.88 30.39
CA ARG A 157 -0.85 10.04 31.10
C ARG A 157 -0.07 8.72 31.17
N LEU A 158 -0.76 7.64 31.45
CA LEU A 158 -0.16 6.30 31.49
C LEU A 158 0.41 5.87 30.13
N LEU A 159 -0.35 6.07 29.05
CA LEU A 159 0.08 5.76 27.68
C LEU A 159 1.30 6.61 27.27
N LEU A 160 1.27 7.91 27.56
CA LEU A 160 2.41 8.79 27.27
C LEU A 160 3.64 8.40 28.07
N TRP A 161 3.49 8.13 29.36
CA TRP A 161 4.59 7.64 30.22
C TRP A 161 5.19 6.33 29.69
N LEU A 162 4.34 5.41 29.24
CA LEU A 162 4.79 4.15 28.65
C LEU A 162 5.55 4.38 27.33
N LEU A 163 5.04 5.24 26.47
CA LEU A 163 5.71 5.65 25.22
C LEU A 163 7.07 6.30 25.52
N GLU A 164 7.13 7.26 26.44
CA GLU A 164 8.39 7.87 26.86
C GLU A 164 9.36 6.83 27.40
N ARG A 165 8.92 5.90 28.25
CA ARG A 165 9.76 4.85 28.82
C ARG A 165 10.34 3.91 27.77
N ILE A 166 9.54 3.52 26.74
CA ILE A 166 9.96 2.62 25.66
C ILE A 166 10.99 3.34 24.75
N PHE A 167 10.73 4.63 24.46
CA PHE A 167 11.52 5.36 23.48
C PHE A 167 12.65 6.22 24.08
N LYS A 168 12.67 6.45 25.40
CA LYS A 168 13.64 7.32 26.11
C LYS A 168 15.12 7.03 25.81
N ARG A 169 15.46 5.82 25.38
CA ARG A 169 16.85 5.42 25.00
C ARG A 169 17.24 5.76 23.56
N ARG A 170 16.31 6.22 22.70
CA ARG A 170 16.54 6.35 21.25
C ARG A 170 16.16 7.71 20.65
N LEU A 171 15.62 8.65 21.45
CA LEU A 171 15.02 9.86 20.93
C LEU A 171 15.92 11.09 21.15
N SER A 172 16.01 11.93 20.10
CA SER A 172 16.56 13.27 20.19
C SER A 172 15.55 14.23 20.87
N PRO A 173 15.99 15.36 21.47
CA PRO A 173 15.13 16.33 22.13
C PRO A 173 13.97 16.86 21.27
N ALA A 174 14.17 16.94 19.95
CA ALA A 174 13.14 17.39 19.00
C ALA A 174 11.96 16.38 18.86
N VAL A 175 12.19 15.10 19.15
CA VAL A 175 11.14 14.08 19.11
C VAL A 175 10.36 14.06 20.43
N GLU A 176 10.98 14.43 21.53
CA GLU A 176 10.34 14.55 22.85
C GLU A 176 9.24 15.63 22.83
N GLU A 177 9.52 16.79 22.25
CA GLU A 177 8.53 17.86 22.04
C GLU A 177 7.37 17.38 21.13
N SER A 178 7.68 16.57 20.13
CA SER A 178 6.69 16.00 19.21
C SER A 178 5.77 14.96 19.88
N ILE A 179 6.26 14.20 20.86
CA ILE A 179 5.48 13.23 21.66
C ILE A 179 4.46 13.96 22.54
N LEU A 180 4.83 15.10 23.12
CA LEU A 180 3.90 15.95 23.89
C LEU A 180 2.70 16.39 23.03
N GLY A 181 2.90 16.59 21.73
CA GLY A 181 1.85 16.89 20.77
C GLY A 181 0.81 15.77 20.58
N LEU A 182 1.09 14.53 21.01
CA LEU A 182 0.16 13.40 20.97
C LEU A 182 -0.84 13.39 22.13
N LYS A 183 -0.60 14.19 23.18
CA LYS A 183 -1.47 14.23 24.36
C LYS A 183 -2.92 14.53 23.99
N GLY A 184 -3.15 15.54 23.15
CA GLY A 184 -4.50 15.94 22.72
C GLY A 184 -5.23 14.81 21.98
N PRO A 185 -4.69 14.32 20.85
CA PRO A 185 -5.33 13.25 20.08
C PRO A 185 -5.60 11.99 20.89
N ILE A 186 -4.64 11.54 21.71
CA ILE A 186 -4.80 10.34 22.55
C ILE A 186 -5.90 10.57 23.62
N PHE A 187 -5.93 11.76 24.25
CA PHE A 187 -6.95 12.08 25.21
C PHE A 187 -8.36 12.06 24.60
N PHE A 188 -8.54 12.72 23.46
CA PHE A 188 -9.85 12.73 22.79
C PHE A 188 -10.24 11.35 22.26
N LEU A 189 -9.28 10.54 21.81
CA LEU A 189 -9.54 9.17 21.39
C LEU A 189 -9.99 8.29 22.54
N THR A 190 -9.29 8.34 23.68
CA THR A 190 -9.66 7.58 24.89
C THR A 190 -11.01 8.02 25.46
N LEU A 191 -11.25 9.34 25.48
CA LEU A 191 -12.53 9.90 25.92
C LEU A 191 -13.69 9.46 25.00
N SER A 192 -13.48 9.48 23.69
CA SER A 192 -14.52 9.09 22.71
C SER A 192 -14.86 7.58 22.80
N ILE A 193 -13.87 6.72 23.03
CA ILE A 193 -14.09 5.28 23.26
C ILE A 193 -14.90 5.09 24.56
N MET A 194 -14.51 5.77 25.65
CA MET A 194 -15.26 5.69 26.92
C MET A 194 -16.69 6.20 26.79
N LEU A 195 -16.87 7.30 26.03
CA LEU A 195 -18.19 7.84 25.72
C LEU A 195 -19.06 6.86 24.93
N GLY A 196 -18.45 6.14 23.98
CA GLY A 196 -19.12 5.09 23.20
C GLY A 196 -19.58 3.91 24.08
N LEU A 197 -18.72 3.46 24.99
CA LEU A 197 -19.03 2.40 25.96
C LEU A 197 -20.11 2.86 26.96
N ALA A 198 -19.98 4.07 27.50
CA ALA A 198 -20.98 4.61 28.42
C ALA A 198 -22.33 4.85 27.76
N GLY A 199 -22.33 5.15 26.45
CA GLY A 199 -23.55 5.28 25.67
C GLY A 199 -24.43 4.05 25.63
N GLU A 200 -23.90 2.85 25.91
CA GLU A 200 -24.70 1.61 26.04
C GLU A 200 -25.58 1.62 27.30
N TYR A 201 -25.15 2.30 28.34
CA TYR A 201 -25.85 2.43 29.62
C TYR A 201 -26.75 3.66 29.69
N ALA A 202 -26.88 4.42 28.61
CA ALA A 202 -27.78 5.58 28.59
C ALA A 202 -29.24 5.10 28.80
N ILE A 203 -29.97 5.84 29.62
CA ILE A 203 -31.30 5.45 30.16
C ILE A 203 -32.36 5.39 29.06
N THR A 204 -32.24 6.25 28.00
CA THR A 204 -33.22 6.29 26.92
C THR A 204 -32.65 5.74 25.61
N ALA A 205 -33.46 5.08 24.81
CA ALA A 205 -33.06 4.54 23.51
C ALA A 205 -32.59 5.67 22.57
N LEU A 206 -33.23 6.83 22.60
CA LEU A 206 -32.86 7.99 21.82
C LEU A 206 -31.52 8.58 22.32
N GLY A 207 -31.31 8.62 23.65
CA GLY A 207 -30.06 9.04 24.25
C GLY A 207 -28.91 8.12 23.82
N ARG A 208 -29.09 6.80 23.83
CA ARG A 208 -28.09 5.83 23.32
C ARG A 208 -27.68 6.12 21.88
N HIS A 209 -28.65 6.43 21.02
CA HIS A 209 -28.39 6.77 19.62
C HIS A 209 -27.52 8.02 19.50
N TYR A 210 -27.84 9.11 20.17
CA TYR A 210 -27.05 10.35 20.11
C TYR A 210 -25.67 10.19 20.73
N TRP A 211 -25.54 9.54 21.88
CA TRP A 211 -24.25 9.29 22.51
C TRP A 211 -23.33 8.45 21.61
N LYS A 212 -23.83 7.38 21.01
CA LYS A 212 -23.06 6.57 20.06
C LYS A 212 -22.69 7.33 18.81
N SER A 213 -23.56 8.18 18.30
CA SER A 213 -23.29 9.01 17.12
C SER A 213 -22.20 10.06 17.38
N ILE A 214 -22.27 10.74 18.55
CA ILE A 214 -21.22 11.69 18.98
C ILE A 214 -19.90 10.98 19.21
N ALA A 215 -19.92 9.82 19.91
CA ALA A 215 -18.73 9.02 20.15
C ALA A 215 -18.09 8.55 18.83
N PHE A 216 -18.89 8.10 17.86
CA PHE A 216 -18.42 7.73 16.53
C PHE A 216 -17.71 8.90 15.83
N ALA A 217 -18.34 10.07 15.81
CA ALA A 217 -17.75 11.25 15.19
C ALA A 217 -16.42 11.65 15.88
N LEU A 218 -16.41 11.64 17.22
CA LEU A 218 -15.20 11.95 18.00
C LEU A 218 -14.08 10.93 17.77
N VAL A 219 -14.39 9.62 17.67
CA VAL A 219 -13.39 8.56 17.35
C VAL A 219 -12.74 8.83 16.00
N TRP A 220 -13.54 9.12 14.97
CA TRP A 220 -13.00 9.38 13.63
C TRP A 220 -12.15 10.64 13.57
N VAL A 221 -12.63 11.75 14.20
CA VAL A 221 -11.87 13.00 14.25
C VAL A 221 -10.58 12.85 15.07
N SER A 222 -10.66 12.18 16.23
CA SER A 222 -9.47 11.93 17.08
C SER A 222 -8.45 11.03 16.40
N THR A 223 -8.93 10.01 15.69
CA THR A 223 -8.06 9.11 14.90
C THR A 223 -7.39 9.87 13.77
N ALA A 224 -8.12 10.72 13.03
CA ALA A 224 -7.53 11.58 12.02
C ALA A 224 -6.44 12.50 12.60
N TRP A 225 -6.75 13.16 13.72
CA TRP A 225 -5.81 14.05 14.40
C TRP A 225 -4.55 13.28 14.85
N LEU A 226 -4.73 12.07 15.40
CA LEU A 226 -3.62 11.19 15.78
C LEU A 226 -2.76 10.81 14.58
N LEU A 227 -3.36 10.37 13.46
CA LEU A 227 -2.65 10.01 12.23
C LEU A 227 -1.89 11.19 11.63
N ILE A 228 -2.49 12.39 11.63
CA ILE A 228 -1.84 13.61 11.16
C ILE A 228 -0.61 13.93 12.04
N ARG A 229 -0.74 13.83 13.37
CA ARG A 229 0.38 14.07 14.29
C ARG A 229 1.49 13.02 14.15
N LEU A 230 1.13 11.74 14.02
CA LEU A 230 2.11 10.68 13.77
C LEU A 230 2.84 10.91 12.45
N THR A 231 2.13 11.34 11.40
CA THR A 231 2.74 11.71 10.12
C THR A 231 3.74 12.84 10.29
N ASP A 232 3.41 13.89 11.06
CA ASP A 232 4.32 15.00 11.34
C ASP A 232 5.58 14.54 12.07
N ILE A 233 5.45 13.66 13.07
CA ILE A 233 6.59 13.12 13.82
C ILE A 233 7.52 12.34 12.89
N VAL A 234 6.96 11.40 12.10
CA VAL A 234 7.76 10.57 11.18
C VAL A 234 8.45 11.43 10.13
N ILE A 235 7.72 12.36 9.52
CA ILE A 235 8.28 13.23 8.46
C ILE A 235 9.36 14.16 9.02
N ASN A 236 9.14 14.78 10.18
CA ASN A 236 10.14 15.66 10.79
C ASN A 236 11.39 14.88 11.19
N TYR A 237 11.27 13.67 11.72
CA TYR A 237 12.39 12.80 12.04
C TYR A 237 13.20 12.41 10.80
N LEU A 238 12.55 11.93 9.75
CA LEU A 238 13.21 11.54 8.50
C LEU A 238 13.82 12.75 7.79
N ARG A 239 13.10 13.89 7.76
CA ARG A 239 13.58 15.14 7.19
C ARG A 239 14.85 15.62 7.90
N HIS A 240 14.87 15.60 9.22
CA HIS A 240 16.06 15.98 9.98
C HIS A 240 17.28 15.12 9.61
N ARG A 241 17.10 13.81 9.50
CA ARG A 241 18.17 12.88 9.05
C ARG A 241 18.66 13.16 7.62
N LEU A 242 17.74 13.50 6.69
CA LEU A 242 18.09 13.81 5.31
C LEU A 242 18.84 15.14 5.20
N LEU A 243 18.43 16.14 5.97
CA LEU A 243 19.10 17.44 6.01
C LEU A 243 20.54 17.34 6.57
N LEU A 244 20.77 16.50 7.58
CA LEU A 244 22.13 16.23 8.09
C LEU A 244 23.03 15.58 7.04
N ARG A 245 22.44 14.90 6.03
CA ARG A 245 23.16 14.32 4.89
C ARG A 245 23.21 15.23 3.66
N MET A 246 22.86 16.50 3.81
CA MET A 246 22.78 17.51 2.73
C MET A 246 21.83 17.13 1.56
N GLN A 247 20.84 16.27 1.82
CA GLN A 247 19.88 15.81 0.80
C GLN A 247 18.58 16.62 0.86
N VAL A 248 18.65 17.90 0.56
CA VAL A 248 17.53 18.86 0.68
C VAL A 248 16.35 18.49 -0.22
N GLU A 249 16.62 18.00 -1.45
CA GLU A 249 15.61 17.61 -2.42
C GLU A 249 14.73 16.45 -1.91
N ARG A 250 15.37 15.42 -1.34
CA ARG A 250 14.67 14.27 -0.75
C ARG A 250 13.83 14.68 0.47
N ALA A 251 14.32 15.62 1.26
CA ALA A 251 13.59 16.16 2.42
C ALA A 251 12.32 16.93 1.98
N THR A 252 12.40 17.68 0.88
CA THR A 252 11.26 18.41 0.31
C THR A 252 10.21 17.46 -0.26
N PHE A 253 10.64 16.43 -1.01
CA PHE A 253 9.74 15.39 -1.54
C PHE A 253 8.99 14.67 -0.42
N LEU A 254 9.69 14.30 0.65
CA LEU A 254 9.07 13.64 1.82
C LEU A 254 8.00 14.51 2.47
N SER A 255 8.25 15.83 2.57
CA SER A 255 7.27 16.79 3.12
C SER A 255 6.03 16.90 2.23
N MET A 256 6.19 16.81 0.91
CA MET A 256 5.08 16.78 -0.04
C MET A 256 4.23 15.51 0.12
N LEU A 257 4.88 14.35 0.23
CA LEU A 257 4.19 13.07 0.44
C LEU A 257 3.36 13.09 1.74
N GLY A 258 3.91 13.67 2.81
CA GLY A 258 3.18 13.83 4.07
C GLY A 258 1.95 14.71 3.96
N ARG A 259 2.00 15.79 3.15
CA ARG A 259 0.81 16.62 2.91
C ARG A 259 -0.28 15.84 2.16
N LEU A 260 0.10 15.07 1.13
CA LEU A 260 -0.84 14.22 0.39
C LEU A 260 -1.50 13.18 1.30
N PHE A 261 -0.71 12.54 2.18
CA PHE A 261 -1.25 11.58 3.15
C PHE A 261 -2.25 12.23 4.11
N LYS A 262 -1.97 13.44 4.61
CA LYS A 262 -2.90 14.17 5.49
C LYS A 262 -4.20 14.53 4.78
N ILE A 263 -4.15 14.95 3.51
CA ILE A 263 -5.33 15.21 2.70
C ILE A 263 -6.17 13.95 2.56
N LEU A 264 -5.53 12.80 2.29
CA LEU A 264 -6.21 11.51 2.20
C LEU A 264 -6.90 11.12 3.50
N VAL A 265 -6.22 11.29 4.65
CA VAL A 265 -6.80 11.02 5.98
C VAL A 265 -8.05 11.88 6.22
N VAL A 266 -7.97 13.19 5.95
CA VAL A 266 -9.11 14.10 6.10
C VAL A 266 -10.27 13.70 5.19
N LEU A 267 -9.98 13.33 3.94
CA LEU A 267 -10.99 12.89 2.97
C LEU A 267 -11.72 11.62 3.44
N ILE A 268 -10.98 10.61 3.90
CA ILE A 268 -11.57 9.36 4.43
C ILE A 268 -12.48 9.63 5.62
N VAL A 269 -12.04 10.49 6.55
CA VAL A 269 -12.83 10.83 7.73
C VAL A 269 -14.08 11.62 7.35
N ALA A 270 -13.97 12.56 6.40
CA ALA A 270 -15.12 13.30 5.89
C ALA A 270 -16.19 12.36 5.27
N ILE A 271 -15.76 11.40 4.46
CA ILE A 271 -16.65 10.39 3.88
C ILE A 271 -17.32 9.56 4.97
N ALA A 272 -16.56 9.08 5.97
CA ALA A 272 -17.09 8.29 7.07
C ALA A 272 -18.14 9.06 7.89
N LEU A 273 -17.89 10.34 8.17
CA LEU A 273 -18.84 11.21 8.89
C LEU A 273 -20.09 11.50 8.07
N LEU A 274 -19.96 11.76 6.77
CA LEU A 274 -21.10 11.98 5.87
C LEU A 274 -21.96 10.71 5.77
N THR A 275 -21.35 9.56 5.63
CA THR A 275 -22.05 8.26 5.60
C THR A 275 -22.80 8.03 6.90
N HIS A 276 -22.15 8.30 8.05
CA HIS A 276 -22.79 8.17 9.36
C HIS A 276 -23.97 9.15 9.53
N ALA A 277 -23.86 10.36 8.99
CA ALA A 277 -24.94 11.34 8.97
C ALA A 277 -26.11 10.95 8.03
N GLY A 278 -25.96 9.87 7.22
CA GLY A 278 -26.98 9.37 6.30
C GLY A 278 -26.96 10.06 4.94
N VAL A 279 -25.92 10.80 4.62
CA VAL A 279 -25.71 11.38 3.29
C VAL A 279 -25.29 10.28 2.32
N ASN A 280 -25.90 10.23 1.15
CA ASN A 280 -25.50 9.30 0.10
C ASN A 280 -24.16 9.73 -0.51
N VAL A 281 -23.11 9.00 -0.19
CA VAL A 281 -21.73 9.26 -0.66
C VAL A 281 -21.34 8.44 -1.90
N SER A 282 -22.28 7.65 -2.48
CA SER A 282 -21.98 6.76 -3.61
C SER A 282 -21.40 7.52 -4.81
N GLY A 283 -21.97 8.69 -5.15
CA GLY A 283 -21.44 9.55 -6.21
C GLY A 283 -20.03 10.09 -5.91
N LEU A 284 -19.76 10.44 -4.65
CA LEU A 284 -18.44 10.90 -4.22
C LEU A 284 -17.40 9.77 -4.33
N ILE A 285 -17.74 8.57 -3.86
CA ILE A 285 -16.87 7.38 -3.94
C ILE A 285 -16.62 7.01 -5.40
N ALA A 286 -17.66 7.02 -6.25
CA ALA A 286 -17.52 6.75 -7.68
C ALA A 286 -16.58 7.77 -8.35
N GLY A 287 -16.75 9.07 -8.06
CA GLY A 287 -15.88 10.13 -8.58
C GLY A 287 -14.44 9.98 -8.12
N LEU A 288 -14.22 9.66 -6.83
CA LEU A 288 -12.89 9.37 -6.28
C LEU A 288 -12.27 8.12 -6.91
N GLY A 289 -13.09 7.08 -7.21
CA GLY A 289 -12.65 5.87 -7.90
C GLY A 289 -12.14 6.18 -9.30
N ILE A 290 -12.89 6.93 -10.10
CA ILE A 290 -12.47 7.36 -11.45
C ILE A 290 -11.22 8.24 -11.37
N GLY A 291 -11.20 9.23 -10.46
CA GLY A 291 -10.03 10.07 -10.22
C GLY A 291 -8.81 9.29 -9.75
N GLY A 292 -9.02 8.24 -8.94
CA GLY A 292 -7.97 7.32 -8.50
C GLY A 292 -7.37 6.51 -9.64
N ILE A 293 -8.19 6.02 -10.58
CA ILE A 293 -7.72 5.33 -11.79
C ILE A 293 -6.87 6.29 -12.64
N ALA A 294 -7.35 7.53 -12.87
CA ALA A 294 -6.59 8.53 -13.62
C ALA A 294 -5.23 8.83 -12.97
N LEU A 295 -5.20 8.97 -11.64
CA LEU A 295 -3.96 9.17 -10.88
C LEU A 295 -3.04 7.96 -10.95
N ALA A 296 -3.58 6.74 -10.87
CA ALA A 296 -2.81 5.50 -10.99
C ALA A 296 -2.15 5.38 -12.37
N LEU A 297 -2.87 5.69 -13.45
CA LEU A 297 -2.31 5.72 -14.80
C LEU A 297 -1.22 6.79 -14.94
N ALA A 298 -1.41 7.97 -14.37
CA ALA A 298 -0.39 9.02 -14.36
C ALA A 298 0.88 8.62 -13.57
N ALA A 299 0.73 7.85 -12.49
CA ALA A 299 1.83 7.37 -11.66
C ALA A 299 2.46 6.05 -12.13
N GLN A 300 1.90 5.39 -13.15
CA GLN A 300 2.27 4.04 -13.60
C GLN A 300 3.77 3.88 -13.86
N LYS A 301 4.39 4.83 -14.57
CA LYS A 301 5.82 4.79 -14.88
C LYS A 301 6.69 4.85 -13.61
N THR A 302 6.35 5.74 -12.69
CA THR A 302 7.09 5.88 -11.42
C THR A 302 6.98 4.62 -10.57
N LEU A 303 5.80 4.00 -10.52
CA LEU A 303 5.59 2.72 -9.82
C LEU A 303 6.36 1.59 -10.50
N ALA A 304 6.39 1.54 -11.85
CA ALA A 304 7.17 0.55 -12.58
C ALA A 304 8.67 0.67 -12.28
N ASP A 305 9.21 1.89 -12.18
CA ASP A 305 10.60 2.14 -11.81
C ASP A 305 10.90 1.70 -10.37
N LEU A 306 10.00 1.96 -9.42
CA LEU A 306 10.13 1.50 -8.03
C LEU A 306 10.19 -0.03 -7.94
N PHE A 307 9.24 -0.72 -8.58
CA PHE A 307 9.21 -2.19 -8.60
C PHE A 307 10.38 -2.78 -9.39
N GLY A 308 10.81 -2.10 -10.48
CA GLY A 308 12.01 -2.46 -11.23
C GLY A 308 13.25 -2.43 -10.33
N GLY A 309 13.45 -1.35 -9.58
CA GLY A 309 14.57 -1.21 -8.63
C GLY A 309 14.55 -2.27 -7.53
N LEU A 310 13.39 -2.53 -6.94
CA LEU A 310 13.21 -3.59 -5.96
C LEU A 310 13.56 -4.97 -6.56
N SER A 311 13.11 -5.25 -7.78
CA SER A 311 13.39 -6.50 -8.48
C SER A 311 14.88 -6.71 -8.75
N ILE A 312 15.60 -5.65 -9.17
CA ILE A 312 17.04 -5.69 -9.42
C ILE A 312 17.79 -6.06 -8.13
N VAL A 313 17.47 -5.37 -7.03
CA VAL A 313 18.11 -5.60 -5.72
C VAL A 313 17.79 -7.00 -5.17
N MET A 314 16.54 -7.44 -5.25
CA MET A 314 16.13 -8.76 -4.75
C MET A 314 16.75 -9.92 -5.54
N ARG A 315 16.87 -9.79 -6.86
CA ARG A 315 17.52 -10.82 -7.69
C ARG A 315 19.04 -10.88 -7.48
N GLY A 316 19.66 -9.79 -7.06
CA GLY A 316 21.10 -9.70 -6.87
C GLY A 316 21.92 -9.90 -8.15
N ALA A 317 21.28 -9.76 -9.31
CA ALA A 317 21.90 -10.01 -10.61
C ALA A 317 22.85 -8.88 -11.04
N VAL A 318 22.68 -7.69 -10.49
CA VAL A 318 23.52 -6.51 -10.67
C VAL A 318 23.79 -5.89 -9.31
N ARG A 319 25.04 -5.55 -9.03
CA ARG A 319 25.46 -4.92 -7.78
C ARG A 319 26.23 -3.62 -8.06
N VAL A 320 26.29 -2.76 -7.08
CA VAL A 320 27.15 -1.57 -7.15
C VAL A 320 28.62 -2.04 -7.24
N GLY A 321 29.34 -1.52 -8.24
CA GLY A 321 30.70 -1.91 -8.57
C GLY A 321 30.80 -2.89 -9.74
N ASP A 322 29.71 -3.54 -10.16
CA ASP A 322 29.72 -4.47 -11.30
C ASP A 322 29.93 -3.72 -12.62
N PHE A 323 30.74 -4.28 -13.50
CA PHE A 323 30.88 -3.84 -14.87
C PHE A 323 29.89 -4.59 -15.74
N CYS A 324 28.93 -3.87 -16.31
CA CYS A 324 27.79 -4.41 -17.03
C CYS A 324 27.58 -3.74 -18.39
N GLN A 325 26.89 -4.46 -19.28
CA GLN A 325 26.28 -3.89 -20.47
C GLN A 325 24.75 -3.97 -20.32
N ILE A 326 24.10 -2.81 -20.28
CA ILE A 326 22.64 -2.70 -20.11
C ILE A 326 22.12 -1.81 -21.23
N ASP A 327 21.16 -2.32 -22.02
CA ASP A 327 20.56 -1.58 -23.15
C ASP A 327 21.61 -0.98 -24.10
N GLY A 328 22.71 -1.73 -24.38
CA GLY A 328 23.81 -1.28 -25.24
C GLY A 328 24.82 -0.34 -24.57
N VAL A 329 24.56 0.15 -23.35
CA VAL A 329 25.48 0.98 -22.60
C VAL A 329 26.43 0.11 -21.77
N MET A 330 27.72 0.27 -21.96
CA MET A 330 28.75 -0.38 -21.16
C MET A 330 29.26 0.55 -20.06
N GLY A 331 29.39 0.03 -18.83
CA GLY A 331 29.94 0.81 -17.74
C GLY A 331 29.92 0.08 -16.40
N THR A 332 30.42 0.77 -15.38
CA THR A 332 30.39 0.30 -13.98
C THR A 332 29.17 0.88 -13.29
N VAL A 333 28.43 0.05 -12.58
CA VAL A 333 27.29 0.48 -11.77
C VAL A 333 27.80 1.24 -10.55
N GLU A 334 27.45 2.52 -10.41
CA GLU A 334 27.83 3.34 -9.26
C GLU A 334 26.77 3.38 -8.17
N ASP A 335 25.51 3.41 -8.56
CA ASP A 335 24.39 3.47 -7.62
C ASP A 335 23.13 2.82 -8.21
N ILE A 336 22.36 2.18 -7.35
CA ILE A 336 21.03 1.66 -7.68
C ILE A 336 20.04 2.49 -6.86
N GLY A 337 19.57 3.56 -7.48
CA GLY A 337 18.60 4.47 -6.88
C GLY A 337 17.18 3.89 -6.87
N ILE A 338 16.24 4.62 -6.27
CA ILE A 338 14.83 4.21 -6.15
C ILE A 338 14.16 4.08 -7.52
N SER A 339 14.44 4.99 -8.48
CA SER A 339 13.79 5.04 -9.79
C SER A 339 14.74 4.77 -10.96
N ALA A 340 16.06 4.87 -10.75
CA ALA A 340 17.04 4.70 -11.81
C ALA A 340 18.33 4.10 -11.27
N LEU A 341 19.00 3.32 -12.12
CA LEU A 341 20.34 2.81 -11.95
C LEU A 341 21.31 3.77 -12.64
N ASN A 342 22.39 4.16 -11.95
CA ASN A 342 23.40 5.05 -12.47
C ASN A 342 24.67 4.26 -12.83
N MET A 343 25.13 4.41 -14.07
CA MET A 343 26.32 3.75 -14.58
C MET A 343 27.37 4.77 -15.02
N ARG A 344 28.63 4.51 -14.70
CA ARG A 344 29.80 5.23 -15.20
C ARG A 344 30.32 4.53 -16.45
N THR A 345 30.22 5.16 -17.58
CA THR A 345 30.72 4.64 -18.87
C THR A 345 32.25 4.64 -18.95
N LEU A 346 32.81 4.05 -20.00
CA LEU A 346 34.27 4.00 -20.21
C LEU A 346 34.88 5.39 -20.44
N ASP A 347 34.13 6.30 -21.07
CA ASP A 347 34.52 7.72 -21.24
C ASP A 347 34.22 8.59 -20.04
N ARG A 348 33.93 7.94 -18.87
CA ARG A 348 33.73 8.59 -17.57
C ARG A 348 32.46 9.43 -17.47
N SER A 349 31.60 9.39 -18.47
CA SER A 349 30.26 9.99 -18.37
C SER A 349 29.34 9.18 -17.47
N MET A 350 28.28 9.84 -16.93
CA MET A 350 27.26 9.20 -16.12
C MET A 350 26.00 8.98 -16.96
N VAL A 351 25.53 7.75 -17.01
CA VAL A 351 24.26 7.38 -17.64
C VAL A 351 23.29 6.90 -16.58
N SER A 352 22.09 7.48 -16.56
CA SER A 352 21.01 7.09 -15.65
C SER A 352 19.95 6.32 -16.44
N ILE A 353 19.74 5.06 -16.09
CA ILE A 353 18.79 4.15 -16.76
C ILE A 353 17.62 3.90 -15.84
N PRO A 354 16.34 4.16 -16.25
CA PRO A 354 15.17 3.86 -15.44
C PRO A 354 15.15 2.38 -15.02
N ASN A 355 14.86 2.10 -13.76
CA ASN A 355 14.89 0.75 -13.22
C ASN A 355 13.91 -0.20 -13.89
N ALA A 356 12.74 0.29 -14.29
CA ALA A 356 11.76 -0.48 -15.06
C ALA A 356 12.36 -0.99 -16.37
N LYS A 357 13.19 -0.17 -17.04
CA LYS A 357 13.87 -0.54 -18.27
C LYS A 357 14.94 -1.60 -17.99
N VAL A 358 15.78 -1.40 -16.98
CA VAL A 358 16.81 -2.38 -16.58
C VAL A 358 16.19 -3.75 -16.26
N ALA A 359 15.05 -3.77 -15.56
CA ALA A 359 14.35 -5.01 -15.22
C ALA A 359 13.71 -5.73 -16.42
N ALA A 360 13.44 -5.02 -17.52
CA ALA A 360 12.75 -5.51 -18.71
C ALA A 360 13.69 -5.90 -19.85
N VAL A 361 14.92 -5.36 -19.91
CA VAL A 361 15.88 -5.65 -20.98
C VAL A 361 16.84 -6.78 -20.57
N ASN A 362 17.43 -7.42 -21.59
CA ASN A 362 18.55 -8.29 -21.36
C ASN A 362 19.79 -7.47 -21.03
N PHE A 363 20.52 -7.87 -20.01
CA PHE A 363 21.77 -7.27 -19.64
C PHE A 363 22.86 -8.32 -19.47
N GLU A 364 24.09 -7.92 -19.68
CA GLU A 364 25.27 -8.77 -19.49
C GLU A 364 26.09 -8.24 -18.33
N ASN A 365 26.32 -9.10 -17.33
CA ASN A 365 27.17 -8.78 -16.18
C ASN A 365 28.53 -9.43 -16.34
N PHE A 366 29.52 -8.64 -16.70
CA PHE A 366 30.88 -9.10 -16.93
C PHE A 366 31.63 -9.48 -15.64
N GLN A 367 31.15 -9.04 -14.48
CA GLN A 367 31.75 -9.39 -13.19
C GLN A 367 31.41 -10.84 -12.77
N LEU A 368 30.31 -11.40 -13.32
CA LEU A 368 29.89 -12.78 -13.02
C LEU A 368 30.47 -13.82 -13.99
N ARG A 369 31.46 -13.45 -14.80
CA ARG A 369 32.18 -14.41 -15.65
C ARG A 369 32.87 -15.44 -14.80
N ASP A 370 32.77 -16.69 -15.20
CA ASP A 370 33.53 -17.81 -14.64
C ASP A 370 34.89 -18.00 -15.33
N ARG A 371 34.98 -17.59 -16.60
CA ARG A 371 36.19 -17.70 -17.44
C ARG A 371 36.25 -16.57 -18.47
N TYR A 372 37.45 -16.26 -18.95
CA TYR A 372 37.65 -15.36 -20.08
C TYR A 372 37.67 -16.12 -21.39
N TRP A 373 36.94 -15.63 -22.37
CA TRP A 373 36.88 -16.19 -23.69
C TRP A 373 37.98 -15.63 -24.60
N LEU A 374 38.92 -16.45 -25.02
CA LEU A 374 39.91 -16.16 -26.06
C LEU A 374 39.40 -16.70 -27.40
N HIS A 375 39.08 -15.79 -28.31
CA HIS A 375 38.62 -16.13 -29.63
C HIS A 375 39.34 -15.24 -30.65
N GLN A 376 40.11 -15.89 -31.54
CA GLN A 376 40.83 -15.24 -32.61
C GLN A 376 40.62 -15.97 -33.92
N VAL A 377 40.39 -15.24 -35.00
CA VAL A 377 40.31 -15.80 -36.34
C VAL A 377 41.38 -15.08 -37.18
N PHE A 378 42.25 -15.85 -37.80
CA PHE A 378 43.28 -15.31 -38.68
C PHE A 378 43.34 -16.08 -40.01
N THR A 379 43.78 -15.43 -41.06
CA THR A 379 43.84 -15.97 -42.42
C THR A 379 45.30 -16.07 -42.87
N LEU A 380 45.73 -17.25 -43.28
CA LEU A 380 47.02 -17.46 -43.90
C LEU A 380 46.92 -17.16 -45.42
N ARG A 381 48.05 -16.95 -46.05
CA ARG A 381 48.11 -16.72 -47.51
C ARG A 381 47.54 -17.91 -48.27
N SER A 382 46.92 -17.63 -49.43
CA SER A 382 46.27 -18.63 -50.29
C SER A 382 47.27 -19.62 -50.91
N ASP A 383 48.58 -19.26 -51.00
CA ASP A 383 49.64 -20.12 -51.47
C ASP A 383 50.28 -21.03 -50.40
N THR A 384 49.73 -21.00 -49.16
CA THR A 384 50.21 -21.85 -48.06
C THR A 384 49.87 -23.31 -48.34
N PRO A 385 50.90 -24.25 -48.43
CA PRO A 385 50.65 -25.66 -48.64
C PRO A 385 49.83 -26.29 -47.48
N HIS A 386 49.01 -27.30 -47.80
CA HIS A 386 48.12 -27.94 -46.81
C HIS A 386 48.88 -28.59 -45.65
N ASP A 387 50.08 -29.14 -45.92
CA ASP A 387 50.96 -29.74 -44.90
C ASP A 387 51.45 -28.70 -43.90
N VAL A 388 51.77 -27.47 -44.37
CA VAL A 388 52.15 -26.34 -43.53
C VAL A 388 50.97 -25.86 -42.67
N VAL A 389 49.78 -25.80 -43.26
CA VAL A 389 48.55 -25.50 -42.48
C VAL A 389 48.37 -26.50 -41.34
N LYS A 390 48.60 -27.78 -41.57
CA LYS A 390 48.49 -28.84 -40.56
C LYS A 390 49.52 -28.67 -39.46
N ILE A 391 50.77 -28.36 -39.80
CA ILE A 391 51.84 -28.07 -38.81
C ILE A 391 51.44 -26.85 -37.95
N VAL A 392 50.94 -25.76 -38.55
CA VAL A 392 50.49 -24.57 -37.82
C VAL A 392 49.35 -24.90 -36.82
N LEU A 393 48.38 -25.72 -37.26
CA LEU A 393 47.30 -26.17 -36.37
C LEU A 393 47.81 -26.96 -35.18
N ASP A 394 48.72 -27.91 -35.41
CA ASP A 394 49.28 -28.79 -34.39
C ASP A 394 50.20 -28.00 -33.42
N ASP A 395 51.02 -27.08 -33.91
CA ASP A 395 51.92 -26.27 -33.09
C ASP A 395 51.16 -25.29 -32.17
N ILE A 396 50.10 -24.64 -32.72
CA ILE A 396 49.30 -23.72 -31.93
C ILE A 396 48.52 -24.47 -30.87
N ILE A 397 47.90 -25.64 -31.17
CA ILE A 397 47.17 -26.38 -30.15
C ILE A 397 48.12 -26.88 -29.06
N GLN A 398 49.33 -27.39 -29.40
CA GLN A 398 50.35 -27.77 -28.41
C GLN A 398 50.77 -26.59 -27.52
N MET A 399 50.96 -25.41 -28.11
CA MET A 399 51.30 -24.20 -27.39
C MET A 399 50.19 -23.85 -26.39
N LEU A 400 48.88 -23.93 -26.77
CA LEU A 400 47.77 -23.72 -25.89
C LEU A 400 47.73 -24.77 -24.77
N MET A 401 47.88 -26.07 -25.10
CA MET A 401 47.84 -27.16 -24.11
C MET A 401 48.99 -27.10 -23.09
N SER A 402 50.09 -26.49 -23.44
CA SER A 402 51.25 -26.30 -22.51
C SER A 402 50.99 -25.25 -21.43
N ARG A 403 49.95 -24.44 -21.53
CA ARG A 403 49.68 -23.35 -20.62
C ARG A 403 48.73 -23.75 -19.49
N PRO A 404 49.08 -23.50 -18.21
CA PRO A 404 48.28 -23.93 -17.08
C PRO A 404 46.98 -23.13 -16.92
N GLU A 405 46.97 -21.91 -17.43
CA GLU A 405 45.78 -21.02 -17.36
C GLU A 405 44.70 -21.40 -18.37
N ILE A 406 45.01 -22.20 -19.39
CA ILE A 406 44.04 -22.59 -20.41
C ILE A 406 43.25 -23.81 -19.96
N ASP A 407 41.95 -23.72 -20.11
CA ASP A 407 41.04 -24.86 -19.96
C ASP A 407 41.23 -25.81 -21.14
N LYS A 408 41.89 -26.95 -20.90
CA LYS A 408 42.30 -27.90 -21.91
C LYS A 408 41.13 -28.56 -22.67
N ASP A 409 39.99 -28.72 -21.99
CA ASP A 409 38.80 -29.32 -22.59
C ASP A 409 38.12 -28.41 -23.61
N SER A 410 38.32 -27.10 -23.46
CA SER A 410 37.76 -26.08 -24.35
C SER A 410 38.67 -25.68 -25.50
N ALA A 411 39.99 -25.88 -25.34
CA ALA A 411 40.98 -25.41 -26.28
C ALA A 411 40.89 -26.16 -27.63
N ARG A 412 40.73 -25.40 -28.69
CA ARG A 412 40.69 -25.93 -30.06
C ARG A 412 41.31 -24.91 -31.04
N VAL A 413 42.02 -25.50 -32.02
CA VAL A 413 42.54 -24.77 -33.18
C VAL A 413 42.06 -25.50 -34.42
N ARG A 414 41.30 -24.81 -35.28
CA ARG A 414 40.63 -25.46 -36.42
C ARG A 414 40.69 -24.62 -37.66
N LEU A 415 40.85 -25.26 -38.80
CA LEU A 415 40.56 -24.67 -40.07
C LEU A 415 39.05 -24.59 -40.23
N ILE A 416 38.50 -23.38 -40.24
CA ILE A 416 37.02 -23.16 -40.26
C ILE A 416 36.48 -22.80 -41.65
N ASN A 417 37.34 -22.24 -42.49
CA ASN A 417 36.90 -21.83 -43.82
C ASN A 417 38.10 -21.72 -44.76
N LEU A 418 37.83 -21.81 -46.09
CA LEU A 418 38.79 -21.51 -47.15
C LEU A 418 38.23 -20.35 -47.98
N THR A 419 38.84 -19.21 -47.86
CA THR A 419 38.44 -17.98 -48.58
C THR A 419 39.32 -17.74 -49.80
N SER A 420 38.95 -16.77 -50.63
CA SER A 420 39.79 -16.32 -51.74
C SER A 420 41.13 -15.71 -51.26
N ALA A 421 41.21 -15.24 -50.02
CA ALA A 421 42.44 -14.75 -49.42
C ALA A 421 43.34 -15.90 -48.90
N GLY A 422 42.74 -17.06 -48.57
CA GLY A 422 43.44 -18.25 -48.06
C GLY A 422 42.69 -18.97 -46.95
N PRO A 423 43.32 -19.96 -46.30
CA PRO A 423 42.74 -20.73 -45.19
C PRO A 423 42.55 -19.90 -43.94
N GLN A 424 41.35 -19.95 -43.37
CA GLN A 424 41.01 -19.29 -42.10
C GLN A 424 41.10 -20.28 -40.94
N ILE A 425 41.85 -19.88 -39.94
CA ILE A 425 42.07 -20.69 -38.74
C ILE A 425 41.42 -19.95 -37.56
N GLU A 426 40.60 -20.70 -36.81
CA GLU A 426 40.00 -20.27 -35.52
C GLU A 426 40.85 -20.83 -34.39
N LEU A 427 41.21 -19.94 -33.47
CA LEU A 427 41.74 -20.20 -32.15
C LEU A 427 40.69 -19.93 -31.12
N PHE A 428 40.25 -20.92 -30.38
CA PHE A 428 39.26 -20.85 -29.35
C PHE A 428 39.76 -21.48 -28.06
N ALA A 429 39.70 -20.78 -26.94
CA ALA A 429 39.97 -21.33 -25.62
C ALA A 429 39.30 -20.48 -24.53
N TYR A 430 39.03 -21.12 -23.38
CA TYR A 430 38.72 -20.39 -22.15
C TYR A 430 39.96 -20.31 -21.25
N LEU A 431 40.13 -19.15 -20.63
CA LEU A 431 41.22 -18.88 -19.70
C LEU A 431 40.67 -18.72 -18.26
N ASN A 432 41.22 -19.49 -17.32
CA ASN A 432 40.89 -19.45 -15.88
C ASN A 432 41.69 -18.33 -15.20
N LEU A 433 41.37 -17.07 -15.49
CA LEU A 433 42.06 -15.87 -15.00
C LEU A 433 41.14 -14.86 -14.32
N VAL A 434 39.88 -15.26 -14.00
CA VAL A 434 38.90 -14.33 -13.46
C VAL A 434 39.40 -13.66 -12.16
N ASP A 435 40.03 -14.44 -11.28
CA ASP A 435 40.61 -13.97 -10.02
C ASP A 435 41.75 -12.99 -10.22
N LYS A 436 42.42 -12.98 -11.38
CA LYS A 436 43.55 -12.11 -11.70
C LYS A 436 43.16 -10.83 -12.40
N GLY A 437 41.93 -10.74 -12.88
CA GLY A 437 41.34 -9.55 -13.47
C GLY A 437 41.59 -9.37 -14.98
N TRP A 438 40.85 -8.42 -15.57
CA TRP A 438 40.82 -8.16 -17.01
C TRP A 438 42.16 -7.79 -17.62
N ALA A 439 42.98 -6.99 -16.89
CA ALA A 439 44.31 -6.56 -17.37
C ALA A 439 45.26 -7.74 -17.56
N VAL A 440 45.20 -8.73 -16.67
CA VAL A 440 46.01 -9.98 -16.81
C VAL A 440 45.55 -10.82 -17.98
N PHE A 441 44.23 -10.91 -18.21
CA PHE A 441 43.69 -11.57 -19.40
C PHE A 441 44.22 -10.94 -20.71
N LEU A 442 44.18 -9.60 -20.81
CA LEU A 442 44.67 -8.89 -22.00
C LEU A 442 46.15 -9.13 -22.23
N ALA A 443 47.00 -9.14 -21.18
CA ALA A 443 48.41 -9.41 -21.29
C ALA A 443 48.67 -10.86 -21.76
N ARG A 444 47.87 -11.84 -21.28
CA ARG A 444 47.94 -13.21 -21.73
C ARG A 444 47.43 -13.41 -23.15
N GLN A 445 46.37 -12.72 -23.54
CA GLN A 445 45.89 -12.72 -24.91
C GLN A 445 46.96 -12.17 -25.87
N GLU A 446 47.59 -11.07 -25.56
CA GLU A 446 48.69 -10.50 -26.33
C GLU A 446 49.83 -11.50 -26.50
N GLU A 447 50.30 -12.12 -25.41
CA GLU A 447 51.35 -13.13 -25.41
C GLU A 447 51.03 -14.34 -26.31
N ILE A 448 49.76 -14.81 -26.24
CA ILE A 448 49.28 -15.94 -27.08
C ILE A 448 49.26 -15.54 -28.56
N ILE A 449 48.82 -14.35 -28.88
CA ILE A 449 48.78 -13.83 -30.25
C ILE A 449 50.18 -13.70 -30.81
N LEU A 450 51.12 -13.08 -30.08
CA LEU A 450 52.51 -12.93 -30.49
C LEU A 450 53.18 -14.30 -30.72
N LYS A 451 52.93 -15.24 -29.83
CA LYS A 451 53.47 -16.59 -29.97
C LYS A 451 52.89 -17.35 -31.15
N THR A 452 51.58 -17.13 -31.40
CA THR A 452 50.89 -17.67 -32.61
C THR A 452 51.55 -17.11 -33.87
N MET A 453 51.87 -15.82 -33.91
CA MET A 453 52.57 -15.21 -35.07
C MET A 453 53.93 -15.86 -35.28
N ALA A 454 54.72 -16.03 -34.24
CA ALA A 454 56.03 -16.67 -34.33
C ALA A 454 55.97 -18.14 -34.83
N LEU A 455 54.94 -18.92 -34.40
CA LEU A 455 54.74 -20.29 -34.85
C LEU A 455 54.35 -20.38 -36.32
N VAL A 456 53.51 -19.45 -36.79
CA VAL A 456 53.13 -19.35 -38.21
C VAL A 456 54.35 -19.05 -39.08
N GLU A 457 55.18 -18.08 -38.67
CA GLU A 457 56.43 -17.75 -39.37
C GLU A 457 57.45 -18.89 -39.36
N ALA A 458 57.63 -19.56 -38.22
CA ALA A 458 58.53 -20.70 -38.09
C ALA A 458 58.14 -21.89 -38.96
N ALA A 459 56.85 -22.08 -39.19
CA ALA A 459 56.29 -23.10 -40.09
C ALA A 459 56.46 -22.73 -41.58
N GLY A 460 56.98 -21.56 -41.86
CA GLY A 460 57.15 -21.07 -43.25
C GLY A 460 55.83 -20.51 -43.86
N ALA A 461 54.83 -20.24 -43.05
CA ALA A 461 53.59 -19.60 -43.49
C ALA A 461 53.63 -18.08 -43.23
N SER A 462 52.71 -17.35 -43.87
CA SER A 462 52.55 -15.92 -43.67
C SER A 462 51.07 -15.54 -43.57
N PHE A 463 50.77 -14.51 -42.82
CA PHE A 463 49.41 -13.95 -42.78
C PHE A 463 49.10 -13.17 -44.08
N VAL A 464 47.84 -13.07 -44.41
CA VAL A 464 47.43 -12.25 -45.56
C VAL A 464 47.73 -10.79 -45.27
N PRO A 465 48.57 -10.13 -46.14
CA PRO A 465 48.85 -8.71 -45.92
C PRO A 465 47.61 -7.84 -46.22
N LEU A 466 47.33 -6.86 -45.38
CA LEU A 466 46.21 -5.94 -45.55
C LEU A 466 46.23 -5.18 -46.90
N VAL A 467 47.40 -5.07 -47.48
CA VAL A 467 47.63 -4.35 -48.74
C VAL A 467 46.98 -5.08 -49.95
N ASP A 468 46.88 -6.41 -49.93
CA ASP A 468 46.25 -7.16 -51.01
C ASP A 468 44.73 -6.98 -51.07
N VAL A 469 44.06 -6.72 -49.91
CA VAL A 469 42.64 -6.40 -49.88
C VAL A 469 42.38 -5.03 -50.47
N LEU A 470 43.22 -4.04 -50.17
CA LEU A 470 43.09 -2.66 -50.69
C LEU A 470 43.45 -2.59 -52.21
N ARG A 471 44.41 -3.41 -52.69
CA ARG A 471 44.70 -3.51 -54.15
C ARG A 471 43.51 -4.11 -54.88
N THR A 472 42.87 -5.15 -54.36
CA THR A 472 41.69 -5.77 -54.99
C THR A 472 40.49 -4.82 -55.04
N GLU A 473 40.26 -3.98 -54.05
CA GLU A 473 39.23 -2.94 -54.08
C GLU A 473 39.59 -1.77 -55.00
N SER A 474 40.86 -1.33 -55.02
CA SER A 474 41.35 -0.32 -55.95
C SER A 474 41.29 -0.78 -57.39
N ASP A 475 41.59 -2.06 -57.65
CA ASP A 475 41.52 -2.63 -59.02
C ASP A 475 40.09 -2.88 -59.48
N LYS A 476 39.16 -3.27 -58.55
CA LYS A 476 37.73 -3.28 -58.83
C LYS A 476 37.17 -1.89 -59.10
N ALA A 477 37.60 -0.89 -58.36
CA ALA A 477 37.20 0.48 -58.62
C ALA A 477 37.74 1.00 -60.01
N LYS A 478 38.95 0.65 -60.41
CA LYS A 478 39.51 0.96 -61.73
C LYS A 478 38.80 0.20 -62.87
N LEU A 479 38.43 -1.07 -62.64
CA LEU A 479 37.68 -1.85 -63.66
C LEU A 479 36.23 -1.33 -63.80
N SER A 480 35.60 -0.83 -62.74
CA SER A 480 34.28 -0.20 -62.83
C SER A 480 34.26 1.19 -63.44
N ALA A 481 35.43 1.85 -63.48
CA ALA A 481 35.60 3.17 -64.10
C ALA A 481 36.00 3.12 -65.60
N MET A 482 36.24 1.90 -66.18
CA MET A 482 36.46 1.78 -67.63
C MET A 482 35.15 1.90 -68.40
N PRO A 483 35.06 2.78 -69.36
CA PRO A 483 33.87 2.92 -70.21
C PRO A 483 33.65 1.61 -70.97
N ARG A 484 32.47 1.05 -70.83
CA ARG A 484 32.04 -0.08 -71.69
C ARG A 484 32.02 0.36 -73.13
N ARG A 485 32.90 -0.18 -73.94
CA ARG A 485 32.86 -0.04 -75.44
C ARG A 485 31.73 -0.85 -76.02
#